data_4d18a1af1de26fc80d6a018d34c8ede5
#
_entry.id   4d18a1af1de26fc80d6a018d34c8ede5
#
_cell.length_a   1.000
_cell.length_b   1.000
_cell.length_c   1.000
_cell.angle_alpha   90.00
_cell.angle_beta   90.00
_cell.angle_gamma   90.00
#
_symmetry.space_group_name_H-M   'P 1'
#
loop_
_entity.id
_entity.type
_entity.pdbx_description
1 polymer ?
#
loop_
_entity_poly.entity_id
_entity_poly.type
_entity_poly.pdbx_seq_one_letter_code
_entity_poly.pdbx_strand_id
1 'polypeptide(L)'
;MAAEDLYAILGVPKTADADAVKKAYRKLAGQLHPDKNPGNKTVESRFKQVNHAYDVLGDAKKRKLYDEFGEEGLREGFYADRMRAYKGWANRQPSGSGGRDGFGGVQGFDPEDLFGGGGSGAGAAGFGDLFGDLIGRQRRQRGPVKGPDLESEITIDFASAVQGATLELRPQGSGGGPVSVRIPAGASEGSRVRIGGQGGPSPNNGPRGDLVLTVHVTPHLYFRREGDDLHLDLPITVSEAYHGAKVHVPTPDAAVNLKVPERTQSGQVVRLRGKGVARKGRSAGDLYVHFMIHIPTGEDAGELVDRLAELQPDDPRKDIGF
;
A
#
# COMPACT_ATOMS: atom_id res chain seq x y z
N MET A 1 -18.45 27.21 20.85
CA MET A 1 -17.88 28.11 19.82
C MET A 1 -18.56 27.73 18.52
N ALA A 2 -19.16 28.70 17.79
CA ALA A 2 -19.83 28.44 16.53
C ALA A 2 -18.80 27.89 15.54
N ALA A 3 -19.09 26.77 14.89
CA ALA A 3 -18.23 26.19 13.84
C ALA A 3 -18.08 27.24 12.72
N GLU A 4 -16.84 27.63 12.42
CA GLU A 4 -16.56 28.57 11.33
C GLU A 4 -16.92 27.90 9.99
N ASP A 5 -17.72 28.59 9.16
CA ASP A 5 -18.11 28.10 7.83
C ASP A 5 -16.86 27.92 6.95
N LEU A 6 -16.63 26.68 6.47
CA LEU A 6 -15.45 26.34 5.67
C LEU A 6 -15.32 27.19 4.38
N TYR A 7 -16.45 27.65 3.82
CA TYR A 7 -16.46 28.55 2.67
C TYR A 7 -15.95 29.95 3.06
N ALA A 8 -16.30 30.41 4.27
CA ALA A 8 -15.81 31.70 4.80
C ALA A 8 -14.29 31.64 5.09
N ILE A 9 -13.78 30.52 5.57
CA ILE A 9 -12.34 30.30 5.80
C ILE A 9 -11.55 30.46 4.51
N LEU A 10 -12.03 29.91 3.38
CA LEU A 10 -11.42 30.06 2.06
C LEU A 10 -11.76 31.39 1.38
N GLY A 11 -12.71 32.16 1.89
CA GLY A 11 -13.17 33.43 1.30
C GLY A 11 -13.89 33.25 -0.03
N VAL A 12 -14.63 32.14 -0.18
CA VAL A 12 -15.43 31.84 -1.38
C VAL A 12 -16.91 31.71 -1.05
N PRO A 13 -17.83 32.01 -2.00
CA PRO A 13 -19.25 31.79 -1.77
C PRO A 13 -19.59 30.29 -1.76
N LYS A 14 -20.69 29.91 -1.11
CA LYS A 14 -21.16 28.50 -1.07
C LYS A 14 -21.44 27.91 -2.45
N THR A 15 -21.71 28.76 -3.43
CA THR A 15 -21.94 28.40 -4.83
C THR A 15 -20.66 28.24 -5.66
N ALA A 16 -19.46 28.45 -5.06
CA ALA A 16 -18.19 28.36 -5.75
C ALA A 16 -17.99 26.95 -6.36
N ASP A 17 -17.48 26.90 -7.57
CA ASP A 17 -17.08 25.65 -8.21
C ASP A 17 -15.74 25.10 -7.63
N ALA A 18 -15.38 23.89 -8.05
CA ALA A 18 -14.16 23.23 -7.56
C ALA A 18 -12.89 24.02 -7.94
N ASP A 19 -12.90 24.68 -9.07
CA ASP A 19 -11.74 25.45 -9.54
C ASP A 19 -11.55 26.73 -8.76
N ALA A 20 -12.64 27.42 -8.41
CA ALA A 20 -12.61 28.58 -7.53
C ALA A 20 -12.12 28.23 -6.12
N VAL A 21 -12.58 27.11 -5.54
CA VAL A 21 -12.11 26.58 -4.26
C VAL A 21 -10.61 26.31 -4.30
N LYS A 22 -10.14 25.62 -5.34
CA LYS A 22 -8.72 25.30 -5.54
C LYS A 22 -7.85 26.56 -5.73
N LYS A 23 -8.35 27.55 -6.46
CA LYS A 23 -7.64 28.83 -6.67
C LYS A 23 -7.53 29.63 -5.38
N ALA A 24 -8.60 29.70 -4.59
CA ALA A 24 -8.61 30.39 -3.31
C ALA A 24 -7.64 29.70 -2.32
N TYR A 25 -7.67 28.37 -2.23
CA TYR A 25 -6.74 27.61 -1.41
C TYR A 25 -5.27 27.89 -1.78
N ARG A 26 -4.90 27.82 -3.07
CA ARG A 26 -3.52 28.07 -3.51
C ARG A 26 -3.04 29.47 -3.13
N LYS A 27 -3.90 30.47 -3.25
CA LYS A 27 -3.59 31.84 -2.88
C LYS A 27 -3.32 31.98 -1.38
N LEU A 28 -4.21 31.43 -0.52
CA LEU A 28 -4.09 31.48 0.93
C LEU A 28 -2.91 30.63 1.43
N ALA A 29 -2.74 29.42 0.91
CA ALA A 29 -1.62 28.54 1.27
C ALA A 29 -0.26 29.17 0.96
N GLY A 30 -0.14 29.86 -0.20
CA GLY A 30 1.08 30.59 -0.55
C GLY A 30 1.37 31.81 0.32
N GLN A 31 0.34 32.44 0.88
CA GLN A 31 0.48 33.59 1.80
C GLN A 31 0.78 33.14 3.24
N LEU A 32 0.16 32.04 3.69
CA LEU A 32 0.23 31.56 5.07
C LEU A 32 1.28 30.46 5.27
N HIS A 33 2.14 30.21 4.26
CA HIS A 33 3.14 29.16 4.34
C HIS A 33 4.10 29.38 5.52
N PRO A 34 4.42 28.34 6.31
CA PRO A 34 5.29 28.48 7.47
C PRO A 34 6.69 29.00 7.14
N ASP A 35 7.24 28.67 5.95
CA ASP A 35 8.55 29.17 5.51
C ASP A 35 8.56 30.69 5.28
N LYS A 36 7.41 31.28 4.96
CA LYS A 36 7.28 32.74 4.77
C LYS A 36 6.93 33.47 6.05
N ASN A 37 6.44 32.74 7.06
CA ASN A 37 5.96 33.30 8.32
C ASN A 37 6.53 32.52 9.53
N PRO A 38 7.86 32.39 9.67
CA PRO A 38 8.45 31.56 10.70
C PRO A 38 8.09 32.06 12.10
N GLY A 39 7.65 31.16 12.98
CA GLY A 39 7.36 31.46 14.39
C GLY A 39 6.04 32.17 14.68
N ASN A 40 5.20 32.45 13.68
CA ASN A 40 3.91 33.11 13.87
C ASN A 40 2.79 32.09 14.11
N LYS A 41 2.48 31.82 15.40
CA LYS A 41 1.45 30.86 15.82
C LYS A 41 0.05 31.18 15.27
N THR A 42 -0.29 32.44 15.07
CA THR A 42 -1.60 32.85 14.54
C THR A 42 -1.72 32.48 13.06
N VAL A 43 -0.65 32.69 12.29
CA VAL A 43 -0.60 32.30 10.86
C VAL A 43 -0.62 30.78 10.71
N GLU A 44 0.10 30.06 11.58
CA GLU A 44 0.10 28.58 11.59
C GLU A 44 -1.29 28.02 11.89
N SER A 45 -2.00 28.58 12.87
CA SER A 45 -3.37 28.18 13.18
C SER A 45 -4.30 28.41 11.98
N ARG A 46 -4.19 29.57 11.33
CA ARG A 46 -4.99 29.90 10.16
C ARG A 46 -4.64 29.02 8.94
N PHE A 47 -3.38 28.66 8.79
CA PHE A 47 -2.94 27.72 7.75
C PHE A 47 -3.57 26.32 7.95
N LYS A 48 -3.65 25.83 9.20
CA LYS A 48 -4.33 24.57 9.53
C LYS A 48 -5.83 24.63 9.19
N GLN A 49 -6.50 25.74 9.49
CA GLN A 49 -7.91 25.93 9.13
C GLN A 49 -8.13 25.95 7.61
N VAL A 50 -7.26 26.63 6.85
CA VAL A 50 -7.32 26.68 5.37
C VAL A 50 -7.11 25.30 4.75
N ASN A 51 -6.15 24.52 5.27
CA ASN A 51 -5.92 23.15 4.82
C ASN A 51 -7.12 22.24 5.11
N HIS A 52 -7.69 22.33 6.30
CA HIS A 52 -8.90 21.57 6.66
C HIS A 52 -10.09 21.94 5.75
N ALA A 53 -10.31 23.23 5.52
CA ALA A 53 -11.37 23.68 4.63
C ALA A 53 -11.20 23.15 3.19
N TYR A 54 -9.97 23.10 2.69
CA TYR A 54 -9.71 22.55 1.36
C TYR A 54 -9.83 21.03 1.31
N ASP A 55 -9.43 20.30 2.37
CA ASP A 55 -9.61 18.83 2.43
C ASP A 55 -11.09 18.43 2.34
N VAL A 56 -11.96 19.23 2.86
CA VAL A 56 -13.41 19.00 2.81
C VAL A 56 -14.04 19.50 1.51
N LEU A 57 -13.80 20.76 1.12
CA LEU A 57 -14.46 21.38 -0.03
C LEU A 57 -13.85 20.98 -1.37
N GLY A 58 -12.62 20.48 -1.37
CA GLY A 58 -11.93 19.97 -2.56
C GLY A 58 -12.36 18.56 -2.98
N ASP A 59 -12.94 17.77 -2.06
CA ASP A 59 -13.48 16.45 -2.36
C ASP A 59 -15.00 16.52 -2.57
N ALA A 60 -15.46 16.07 -3.74
CA ALA A 60 -16.89 16.16 -4.09
C ALA A 60 -17.83 15.37 -3.14
N LYS A 61 -17.34 14.30 -2.49
CA LYS A 61 -18.13 13.49 -1.55
C LYS A 61 -18.19 14.18 -0.19
N LYS A 62 -17.04 14.62 0.34
CA LYS A 62 -16.96 15.34 1.61
C LYS A 62 -17.73 16.66 1.54
N ARG A 63 -17.61 17.40 0.43
CA ARG A 63 -18.35 18.63 0.21
C ARG A 63 -19.87 18.43 0.26
N LYS A 64 -20.40 17.40 -0.41
CA LYS A 64 -21.82 17.06 -0.36
C LYS A 64 -22.30 16.74 1.06
N LEU A 65 -21.50 16.01 1.83
CA LEU A 65 -21.83 15.69 3.23
C LEU A 65 -21.79 16.94 4.11
N TYR A 66 -20.84 17.83 3.90
CA TYR A 66 -20.74 19.10 4.60
C TYR A 66 -21.90 20.05 4.25
N ASP A 67 -22.27 20.15 2.97
CA ASP A 67 -23.38 21.00 2.52
C ASP A 67 -24.75 20.51 3.07
N GLU A 68 -24.90 19.21 3.30
CA GLU A 68 -26.17 18.60 3.76
C GLU A 68 -26.25 18.52 5.30
N PHE A 69 -25.14 18.25 5.99
CA PHE A 69 -25.11 17.92 7.41
C PHE A 69 -24.13 18.77 8.24
N GLY A 70 -23.39 19.70 7.61
CA GLY A 70 -22.37 20.49 8.28
C GLY A 70 -21.15 19.64 8.69
N GLU A 71 -20.44 20.07 9.74
CA GLU A 71 -19.28 19.32 10.27
C GLU A 71 -19.62 17.94 10.82
N GLU A 72 -20.86 17.72 11.27
CA GLU A 72 -21.31 16.41 11.75
C GLU A 72 -21.27 15.35 10.64
N GLY A 73 -21.52 15.75 9.38
CA GLY A 73 -21.43 14.87 8.22
C GLY A 73 -20.02 14.35 7.91
N LEU A 74 -18.99 14.93 8.53
CA LEU A 74 -17.58 14.59 8.32
C LEU A 74 -17.01 13.66 9.39
N ARG A 75 -17.76 13.36 10.47
CA ARG A 75 -17.29 12.48 11.55
C ARG A 75 -17.13 11.03 11.06
N GLU A 76 -16.07 10.38 11.51
CA GLU A 76 -15.89 8.93 11.26
C GLU A 76 -17.10 8.14 11.80
N GLY A 77 -17.67 7.28 10.93
CA GLY A 77 -18.87 6.52 11.29
C GLY A 77 -20.19 7.24 11.00
N PHE A 78 -20.19 8.41 10.35
CA PHE A 78 -21.43 9.10 9.96
C PHE A 78 -22.15 8.36 8.82
N TYR A 79 -23.40 7.96 9.09
CA TYR A 79 -24.25 7.26 8.12
C TYR A 79 -25.27 8.23 7.48
N ALA A 80 -24.90 8.87 6.38
CA ALA A 80 -25.72 9.86 5.68
C ALA A 80 -27.14 9.32 5.33
N ASP A 81 -27.24 8.07 4.92
CA ASP A 81 -28.54 7.45 4.55
C ASP A 81 -29.50 7.30 5.73
N ARG A 82 -28.96 7.04 6.93
CA ARG A 82 -29.78 7.01 8.16
C ARG A 82 -30.30 8.39 8.52
N MET A 83 -29.46 9.41 8.37
CA MET A 83 -29.84 10.79 8.67
C MET A 83 -30.85 11.36 7.67
N ARG A 84 -30.72 10.99 6.38
CA ARG A 84 -31.71 11.31 5.35
C ARG A 84 -33.06 10.67 5.62
N ALA A 85 -33.07 9.41 6.02
CA ALA A 85 -34.29 8.70 6.41
C ALA A 85 -34.95 9.35 7.61
N TYR A 86 -34.20 9.78 8.61
CA TYR A 86 -34.72 10.48 9.80
C TYR A 86 -35.29 11.86 9.46
N LYS A 87 -34.60 12.67 8.67
CA LYS A 87 -35.09 13.97 8.19
C LYS A 87 -36.37 13.81 7.33
N GLY A 88 -36.42 12.78 6.49
CA GLY A 88 -37.60 12.47 5.69
C GLY A 88 -38.82 12.04 6.51
N TRP A 89 -38.59 11.40 7.67
CA TRP A 89 -39.66 11.04 8.59
C TRP A 89 -40.13 12.26 9.42
N ALA A 90 -39.21 13.07 9.92
CA ALA A 90 -39.51 14.28 10.69
C ALA A 90 -40.29 15.33 9.88
N ASN A 91 -40.05 15.44 8.57
CA ASN A 91 -40.77 16.37 7.67
C ASN A 91 -42.14 15.86 7.20
N ARG A 92 -42.55 14.62 7.53
CA ARG A 92 -43.86 14.04 7.17
C ARG A 92 -44.91 14.15 8.28
N GLN A 93 -44.67 14.89 9.33
CA GLN A 93 -45.74 15.22 10.27
C GLN A 93 -46.64 16.31 9.65
N PRO A 94 -47.90 16.01 9.34
CA PRO A 94 -48.83 17.04 8.86
C PRO A 94 -49.17 17.97 10.03
N SER A 95 -49.00 19.26 9.82
CA SER A 95 -49.62 20.29 10.64
C SER A 95 -51.13 20.19 10.46
N GLY A 96 -51.78 19.37 11.26
CA GLY A 96 -53.24 19.21 11.28
C GLY A 96 -53.74 19.52 12.67
N SER A 97 -54.34 20.68 12.83
CA SER A 97 -55.07 21.16 13.98
C SER A 97 -56.24 20.24 14.31
N GLY A 98 -56.44 19.94 15.60
CA GLY A 98 -57.74 19.58 16.14
C GLY A 98 -57.90 18.15 16.62
N GLY A 99 -58.00 17.95 17.93
CA GLY A 99 -58.48 16.72 18.55
C GLY A 99 -57.82 16.43 19.89
N ARG A 100 -58.41 16.96 20.96
CA ARG A 100 -58.16 16.54 22.35
C ARG A 100 -58.50 15.06 22.46
N ASP A 101 -57.54 14.27 22.97
CA ASP A 101 -57.63 13.42 24.14
C ASP A 101 -56.50 12.37 24.16
N GLY A 102 -55.71 12.41 25.21
CA GLY A 102 -55.13 11.26 25.85
C GLY A 102 -53.86 10.64 25.25
N PHE A 103 -52.72 11.26 25.45
CA PHE A 103 -51.58 10.50 25.95
C PHE A 103 -50.54 11.49 26.52
N GLY A 104 -50.28 11.34 27.81
CA GLY A 104 -49.45 12.21 28.64
C GLY A 104 -48.03 12.38 28.17
N GLY A 105 -47.52 13.57 28.42
CA GLY A 105 -46.24 14.12 28.05
C GLY A 105 -45.06 13.22 28.22
N VAL A 106 -44.27 13.14 27.18
CA VAL A 106 -42.85 12.85 27.28
C VAL A 106 -42.13 14.11 26.78
N GLN A 107 -42.01 15.05 27.68
CA GLN A 107 -41.09 16.17 27.59
C GLN A 107 -39.72 15.63 28.04
N GLY A 108 -38.71 15.66 27.14
CA GLY A 108 -37.30 15.36 27.47
C GLY A 108 -36.81 14.05 26.92
N PHE A 109 -36.76 13.89 25.60
CA PHE A 109 -35.94 12.88 24.97
C PHE A 109 -34.65 13.57 24.51
N ASP A 110 -33.58 13.40 25.32
CA ASP A 110 -32.25 13.81 24.95
C ASP A 110 -31.66 12.74 24.00
N PRO A 111 -31.18 13.08 22.81
CA PRO A 111 -30.59 12.13 21.86
C PRO A 111 -29.35 11.39 22.41
N GLU A 112 -28.73 11.89 23.49
CA GLU A 112 -27.58 11.27 24.12
C GLU A 112 -27.94 9.99 24.93
N ASP A 113 -29.18 9.88 25.44
CA ASP A 113 -29.63 8.70 26.19
C ASP A 113 -29.93 7.48 25.31
N LEU A 114 -30.04 7.68 23.98
CA LEU A 114 -30.26 6.57 23.02
C LEU A 114 -28.96 5.87 22.59
N PHE A 115 -27.79 6.50 22.84
CA PHE A 115 -26.50 5.99 22.37
C PHE A 115 -25.45 5.76 23.46
N GLY A 116 -25.75 6.08 24.72
CA GLY A 116 -24.81 5.98 25.83
C GLY A 116 -25.23 4.93 26.87
N GLY A 117 -24.62 3.75 26.83
CA GLY A 117 -24.18 3.01 28.00
C GLY A 117 -25.21 2.34 28.88
N GLY A 118 -25.00 1.07 29.04
CA GLY A 118 -25.50 0.12 29.98
C GLY A 118 -26.06 0.61 31.34
N GLY A 119 -27.23 0.10 31.68
CA GLY A 119 -27.82 0.22 33.02
C GLY A 119 -29.16 -0.49 33.10
N SER A 120 -29.21 -1.55 33.86
CA SER A 120 -30.37 -2.44 34.17
C SER A 120 -31.52 -1.68 34.76
N GLY A 121 -32.75 -1.94 34.29
CA GLY A 121 -33.98 -1.59 35.03
C GLY A 121 -35.25 -1.62 34.21
N ALA A 122 -35.97 -2.74 34.30
CA ALA A 122 -37.41 -2.97 34.19
C ALA A 122 -38.31 -1.92 33.45
N GLY A 123 -38.86 -2.30 32.27
CA GLY A 123 -40.10 -1.71 31.82
C GLY A 123 -40.14 -1.30 30.34
N ALA A 124 -39.83 -2.15 29.38
CA ALA A 124 -40.03 -1.87 27.97
C ALA A 124 -40.44 -3.12 27.17
N ALA A 125 -41.51 -3.75 27.61
CA ALA A 125 -42.09 -4.89 26.90
C ALA A 125 -42.98 -4.49 25.71
N GLY A 126 -42.58 -3.53 24.88
CA GLY A 126 -43.38 -3.11 23.73
C GLY A 126 -42.57 -2.63 22.54
N PHE A 127 -41.40 -2.06 22.75
CA PHE A 127 -40.60 -1.48 21.66
C PHE A 127 -39.59 -2.47 21.08
N GLY A 128 -39.15 -3.47 21.86
CA GLY A 128 -38.21 -4.49 21.42
C GLY A 128 -38.76 -5.39 20.31
N ASP A 129 -40.02 -5.74 20.39
CA ASP A 129 -40.67 -6.64 19.43
C ASP A 129 -40.96 -5.95 18.08
N LEU A 130 -41.34 -4.67 18.10
CA LEU A 130 -41.60 -3.92 16.87
C LEU A 130 -40.30 -3.57 16.11
N PHE A 131 -39.21 -3.26 16.86
CA PHE A 131 -37.89 -3.05 16.28
C PHE A 131 -37.18 -4.36 15.94
N GLY A 132 -37.41 -5.43 16.71
CA GLY A 132 -36.90 -6.77 16.44
C GLY A 132 -37.43 -7.34 15.12
N ASP A 133 -38.73 -7.14 14.81
CA ASP A 133 -39.31 -7.61 13.56
C ASP A 133 -38.91 -6.75 12.34
N LEU A 134 -38.70 -5.45 12.51
CA LEU A 134 -38.23 -4.56 11.46
C LEU A 134 -36.73 -4.79 11.13
N ILE A 135 -35.90 -5.01 12.16
CA ILE A 135 -34.47 -5.35 11.97
C ILE A 135 -34.31 -6.83 11.56
N GLY A 136 -35.18 -7.71 12.04
CA GLY A 136 -35.21 -9.12 11.65
C GLY A 136 -35.60 -9.34 10.19
N ARG A 137 -36.51 -8.54 9.64
CA ARG A 137 -36.87 -8.56 8.20
C ARG A 137 -35.75 -8.02 7.31
N GLN A 138 -34.98 -7.01 7.76
CA GLN A 138 -33.82 -6.50 7.03
C GLN A 138 -32.62 -7.47 7.08
N ARG A 139 -32.51 -8.30 8.13
CA ARG A 139 -31.50 -9.39 8.18
C ARG A 139 -31.79 -10.56 7.25
N ARG A 140 -33.09 -10.80 6.91
CA ARG A 140 -33.48 -11.93 6.04
C ARG A 140 -33.25 -11.68 4.55
N GLN A 141 -32.90 -10.46 4.11
CA GLN A 141 -32.62 -10.13 2.71
C GLN A 141 -31.18 -9.66 2.43
N ARG A 142 -30.24 -9.87 3.34
CA ARG A 142 -28.83 -9.76 2.95
C ARG A 142 -28.46 -11.01 2.18
N GLY A 143 -28.38 -10.86 0.85
CA GLY A 143 -27.83 -11.90 -0.03
C GLY A 143 -26.47 -12.39 0.47
N PRO A 144 -25.93 -13.47 -0.09
CA PRO A 144 -24.68 -14.06 0.35
C PRO A 144 -23.57 -13.00 0.34
N VAL A 145 -23.00 -12.70 1.51
CA VAL A 145 -21.92 -11.73 1.68
C VAL A 145 -20.60 -12.47 1.56
N LYS A 146 -19.65 -11.90 0.82
CA LYS A 146 -18.31 -12.45 0.69
C LYS A 146 -17.62 -12.50 2.07
N GLY A 147 -16.87 -13.57 2.33
CA GLY A 147 -16.03 -13.69 3.53
C GLY A 147 -14.92 -12.63 3.57
N PRO A 148 -14.27 -12.43 4.73
CA PRO A 148 -13.16 -11.50 4.85
C PRO A 148 -11.96 -11.97 4.03
N ASP A 149 -11.24 -11.01 3.43
CA ASP A 149 -9.96 -11.29 2.79
C ASP A 149 -8.92 -11.55 3.90
N LEU A 150 -7.99 -12.48 3.68
CA LEU A 150 -6.88 -12.80 4.59
C LEU A 150 -5.59 -12.26 3.99
N GLU A 151 -4.77 -11.66 4.84
CA GLU A 151 -3.41 -11.25 4.47
C GLU A 151 -2.41 -12.22 5.08
N SER A 152 -1.37 -12.58 4.32
CA SER A 152 -0.27 -13.43 4.77
C SER A 152 1.01 -13.02 4.05
N GLU A 153 2.15 -13.38 4.62
CA GLU A 153 3.47 -13.09 4.07
C GLU A 153 4.15 -14.37 3.66
N ILE A 154 4.95 -14.31 2.60
CA ILE A 154 5.75 -15.43 2.13
C ILE A 154 7.14 -14.96 1.74
N THR A 155 8.15 -15.70 2.18
CA THR A 155 9.54 -15.48 1.77
C THR A 155 9.93 -16.50 0.71
N ILE A 156 10.47 -16.01 -0.41
CA ILE A 156 10.97 -16.84 -1.52
C ILE A 156 12.43 -16.52 -1.79
N ASP A 157 13.15 -17.45 -2.40
CA ASP A 157 14.51 -17.21 -2.85
C ASP A 157 14.54 -16.31 -4.10
N PHE A 158 15.71 -15.75 -4.39
CA PHE A 158 15.93 -14.85 -5.52
C PHE A 158 15.62 -15.51 -6.88
N ALA A 159 16.01 -16.76 -7.05
CA ALA A 159 15.77 -17.49 -8.30
C ALA A 159 14.27 -17.70 -8.56
N SER A 160 13.52 -18.11 -7.53
CA SER A 160 12.06 -18.22 -7.57
C SER A 160 11.37 -16.88 -7.86
N ALA A 161 11.89 -15.76 -7.33
CA ALA A 161 11.37 -14.44 -7.62
C ALA A 161 11.58 -14.04 -9.08
N VAL A 162 12.72 -14.39 -9.67
CA VAL A 162 13.07 -14.06 -11.05
C VAL A 162 12.34 -14.96 -12.05
N GLN A 163 12.36 -16.28 -11.85
CA GLN A 163 11.81 -17.28 -12.77
C GLN A 163 10.30 -17.48 -12.57
N GLY A 164 9.79 -17.11 -11.39
CA GLY A 164 8.48 -17.54 -10.92
C GLY A 164 8.52 -18.94 -10.31
N ALA A 165 7.59 -19.17 -9.38
CA ALA A 165 7.50 -20.45 -8.69
C ALA A 165 6.04 -20.84 -8.43
N THR A 166 5.80 -22.14 -8.24
CA THR A 166 4.53 -22.64 -7.70
C THR A 166 4.80 -23.24 -6.32
N LEU A 167 4.13 -22.73 -5.32
CA LEU A 167 4.34 -23.08 -3.91
C LEU A 167 3.05 -23.59 -3.30
N GLU A 168 3.16 -24.57 -2.40
CA GLU A 168 2.03 -25.02 -1.61
C GLU A 168 2.06 -24.37 -0.23
N LEU A 169 1.01 -23.63 0.09
CA LEU A 169 0.86 -22.91 1.36
C LEU A 169 -0.31 -23.49 2.16
N ARG A 170 -0.20 -23.42 3.47
CA ARG A 170 -1.29 -23.69 4.41
C ARG A 170 -1.59 -22.41 5.20
N PRO A 171 -2.47 -21.53 4.71
CA PRO A 171 -2.77 -20.28 5.39
C PRO A 171 -3.44 -20.58 6.74
N GLN A 172 -2.95 -19.94 7.79
CA GLN A 172 -3.58 -20.03 9.11
C GLN A 172 -4.94 -19.33 9.08
N GLY A 173 -5.96 -19.99 9.64
CA GLY A 173 -7.33 -19.43 9.69
C GLY A 173 -8.18 -19.65 8.43
N SER A 174 -7.66 -20.27 7.37
CA SER A 174 -8.47 -20.55 6.18
C SER A 174 -9.44 -21.72 6.35
N GLY A 175 -9.23 -22.62 7.34
CA GLY A 175 -10.05 -23.84 7.54
C GLY A 175 -10.05 -24.79 6.33
N GLY A 176 -9.14 -24.57 5.35
CA GLY A 176 -8.99 -25.34 4.13
C GLY A 176 -7.68 -26.14 4.07
N GLY A 177 -7.55 -26.99 3.06
CA GLY A 177 -6.33 -27.75 2.76
C GLY A 177 -5.19 -26.88 2.22
N PRO A 178 -4.07 -27.50 1.78
CA PRO A 178 -2.98 -26.82 1.14
C PRO A 178 -3.47 -26.09 -0.13
N VAL A 179 -3.00 -24.87 -0.30
CA VAL A 179 -3.34 -24.00 -1.45
C VAL A 179 -2.12 -23.89 -2.35
N SER A 180 -2.26 -24.27 -3.60
CA SER A 180 -1.22 -24.07 -4.62
C SER A 180 -1.25 -22.62 -5.08
N VAL A 181 -0.14 -21.91 -4.88
CA VAL A 181 0.04 -20.51 -5.22
C VAL A 181 1.10 -20.35 -6.29
N ARG A 182 0.74 -19.70 -7.39
CA ARG A 182 1.68 -19.38 -8.45
C ARG A 182 2.20 -17.95 -8.26
N ILE A 183 3.49 -17.85 -7.97
CA ILE A 183 4.23 -16.57 -7.97
C ILE A 183 4.63 -16.26 -9.42
N PRO A 184 4.24 -15.12 -9.99
CA PRO A 184 4.62 -14.77 -11.35
C PRO A 184 6.13 -14.48 -11.46
N ALA A 185 6.72 -14.81 -12.62
CA ALA A 185 8.09 -14.43 -12.91
C ALA A 185 8.28 -12.91 -12.80
N GLY A 186 9.39 -12.52 -12.19
CA GLY A 186 9.72 -11.12 -11.94
C GLY A 186 9.01 -10.51 -10.73
N ALA A 187 8.48 -11.32 -9.81
CA ALA A 187 8.04 -10.82 -8.51
C ALA A 187 9.18 -10.05 -7.83
N SER A 188 8.87 -8.96 -7.14
CA SER A 188 9.82 -8.12 -6.41
C SER A 188 9.45 -8.06 -4.94
N GLU A 189 10.37 -7.56 -4.11
CA GLU A 189 10.10 -7.28 -2.71
C GLU A 189 8.80 -6.48 -2.55
N GLY A 190 7.93 -6.89 -1.63
CA GLY A 190 6.63 -6.26 -1.38
C GLY A 190 5.56 -6.53 -2.44
N SER A 191 5.81 -7.38 -3.44
CA SER A 191 4.79 -7.74 -4.44
C SER A 191 3.59 -8.41 -3.80
N ARG A 192 2.37 -7.97 -4.16
CA ARG A 192 1.13 -8.56 -3.66
C ARG A 192 0.52 -9.53 -4.69
N VAL A 193 0.31 -10.77 -4.26
CA VAL A 193 -0.31 -11.83 -5.06
C VAL A 193 -1.67 -12.15 -4.47
N ARG A 194 -2.74 -11.96 -5.24
CA ARG A 194 -4.12 -12.23 -4.81
C ARG A 194 -4.59 -13.58 -5.33
N ILE A 195 -5.11 -14.41 -4.43
CA ILE A 195 -5.64 -15.73 -4.73
C ILE A 195 -7.11 -15.75 -4.37
N GLY A 196 -7.96 -15.83 -5.38
CA GLY A 196 -9.42 -15.77 -5.21
C GLY A 196 -9.97 -16.93 -4.42
N GLY A 197 -10.93 -16.66 -3.51
CA GLY A 197 -11.66 -17.67 -2.78
C GLY A 197 -10.86 -18.46 -1.72
N GLN A 198 -9.64 -18.03 -1.38
CA GLN A 198 -8.78 -18.66 -0.37
C GLN A 198 -8.69 -17.87 0.95
N GLY A 199 -9.53 -16.85 1.09
CA GLY A 199 -9.67 -16.08 2.32
C GLY A 199 -10.59 -16.73 3.36
N GLY A 200 -11.09 -15.93 4.30
CA GLY A 200 -11.97 -16.37 5.37
C GLY A 200 -13.34 -16.88 4.87
N PRO A 201 -14.02 -17.72 5.65
CA PRO A 201 -15.35 -18.20 5.31
C PRO A 201 -16.39 -17.07 5.39
N SER A 202 -17.43 -17.17 4.58
CA SER A 202 -18.57 -16.26 4.65
C SER A 202 -19.44 -16.54 5.89
N PRO A 203 -19.95 -15.51 6.57
CA PRO A 203 -20.85 -15.68 7.72
C PRO A 203 -22.25 -16.15 7.33
N ASN A 204 -22.65 -16.11 6.05
CA ASN A 204 -24.01 -16.41 5.59
C ASN A 204 -24.06 -17.20 4.28
N ASN A 205 -23.22 -18.24 4.15
CA ASN A 205 -23.10 -19.12 2.99
C ASN A 205 -22.77 -18.38 1.66
N GLY A 206 -22.14 -17.23 1.71
CA GLY A 206 -21.58 -16.54 0.56
C GLY A 206 -20.22 -17.12 0.13
N PRO A 207 -19.63 -16.59 -0.93
CA PRO A 207 -18.28 -16.97 -1.36
C PRO A 207 -17.25 -16.61 -0.29
N ARG A 208 -16.18 -17.40 -0.23
CA ARG A 208 -15.03 -17.09 0.64
C ARG A 208 -14.37 -15.77 0.22
N GLY A 209 -13.64 -15.15 1.13
CA GLY A 209 -12.76 -14.02 0.85
C GLY A 209 -11.58 -14.44 -0.04
N ASP A 210 -10.70 -13.52 -0.35
CA ASP A 210 -9.46 -13.79 -1.08
C ASP A 210 -8.29 -13.84 -0.11
N LEU A 211 -7.23 -14.56 -0.51
CA LEU A 211 -5.95 -14.53 0.18
C LEU A 211 -5.02 -13.56 -0.55
N VAL A 212 -4.50 -12.58 0.16
CA VAL A 212 -3.52 -11.60 -0.34
C VAL A 212 -2.16 -11.95 0.27
N LEU A 213 -1.21 -12.37 -0.56
CA LEU A 213 0.14 -12.69 -0.14
C LEU A 213 1.09 -11.54 -0.45
N THR A 214 1.81 -11.07 0.56
CA THR A 214 2.95 -10.18 0.40
C THR A 214 4.21 -11.03 0.23
N VAL A 215 4.94 -10.80 -0.86
CA VAL A 215 6.14 -11.58 -1.22
C VAL A 215 7.37 -10.86 -0.69
N HIS A 216 8.19 -11.56 0.10
CA HIS A 216 9.52 -11.16 0.51
C HIS A 216 10.57 -11.97 -0.26
N VAL A 217 11.61 -11.31 -0.74
CA VAL A 217 12.66 -11.95 -1.54
C VAL A 217 13.96 -12.00 -0.74
N THR A 218 14.50 -13.21 -0.51
CA THR A 218 15.81 -13.37 0.14
C THR A 218 16.91 -12.84 -0.78
N PRO A 219 17.80 -11.96 -0.31
CA PRO A 219 18.94 -11.50 -1.08
C PRO A 219 19.83 -12.66 -1.54
N HIS A 220 20.37 -12.58 -2.76
CA HIS A 220 21.31 -13.55 -3.28
C HIS A 220 22.77 -13.07 -3.10
N LEU A 221 23.69 -13.97 -2.86
CA LEU A 221 25.09 -13.62 -2.57
C LEU A 221 25.80 -12.92 -3.74
N TYR A 222 25.52 -13.35 -4.97
CA TYR A 222 26.19 -12.88 -6.19
C TYR A 222 25.28 -12.09 -7.13
N PHE A 223 23.97 -12.24 -7.00
CA PHE A 223 23.03 -11.55 -7.87
C PHE A 223 22.38 -10.37 -7.17
N ARG A 224 22.28 -9.27 -7.89
CA ARG A 224 21.47 -8.10 -7.53
C ARG A 224 20.49 -7.81 -8.67
N ARG A 225 19.38 -7.18 -8.36
CA ARG A 225 18.37 -6.83 -9.33
C ARG A 225 18.11 -5.34 -9.33
N GLU A 226 18.08 -4.73 -10.52
CA GLU A 226 17.74 -3.34 -10.74
C GLU A 226 16.62 -3.27 -11.81
N GLY A 227 15.40 -3.09 -11.35
CA GLY A 227 14.24 -3.14 -12.25
C GLY A 227 14.02 -4.53 -12.88
N ASP A 228 14.21 -4.66 -14.19
CA ASP A 228 14.19 -5.93 -14.93
C ASP A 228 15.59 -6.41 -15.32
N ASP A 229 16.63 -5.62 -15.03
CA ASP A 229 18.02 -6.00 -15.24
C ASP A 229 18.58 -6.76 -14.03
N LEU A 230 19.52 -7.64 -14.31
CA LEU A 230 20.26 -8.41 -13.31
C LEU A 230 21.73 -8.03 -13.33
N HIS A 231 22.36 -7.97 -12.16
CA HIS A 231 23.78 -7.78 -11.97
C HIS A 231 24.33 -9.01 -11.28
N LEU A 232 25.37 -9.60 -11.87
CA LEU A 232 26.07 -10.76 -11.33
C LEU A 232 27.51 -10.39 -11.03
N ASP A 233 27.92 -10.48 -9.79
CA ASP A 233 29.32 -10.40 -9.39
C ASP A 233 29.94 -11.78 -9.58
N LEU A 234 30.58 -11.99 -10.76
CA LEU A 234 31.14 -13.29 -11.14
C LEU A 234 32.58 -13.44 -10.67
N PRO A 235 32.86 -14.33 -9.70
CA PRO A 235 34.25 -14.61 -9.30
C PRO A 235 34.98 -15.32 -10.42
N ILE A 236 36.17 -14.80 -10.75
CA ILE A 236 37.14 -15.42 -11.69
C ILE A 236 38.50 -15.47 -11.04
N THR A 237 39.31 -16.43 -11.44
CA THR A 237 40.69 -16.56 -10.96
C THR A 237 41.61 -15.56 -11.65
N VAL A 238 42.78 -15.28 -11.03
CA VAL A 238 43.82 -14.44 -11.63
C VAL A 238 44.28 -15.01 -12.99
N SER A 239 44.39 -16.35 -13.11
CA SER A 239 44.76 -17.01 -14.35
C SER A 239 43.72 -16.80 -15.46
N GLU A 240 42.44 -16.96 -15.14
CA GLU A 240 41.34 -16.73 -16.10
C GLU A 240 41.25 -15.26 -16.53
N ALA A 241 41.52 -14.34 -15.60
CA ALA A 241 41.53 -12.90 -15.91
C ALA A 241 42.69 -12.53 -16.85
N TYR A 242 43.88 -13.14 -16.65
CA TYR A 242 45.08 -12.81 -17.41
C TYR A 242 45.10 -13.47 -18.81
N HIS A 243 44.81 -14.78 -18.89
CA HIS A 243 44.89 -15.53 -20.14
C HIS A 243 43.59 -15.54 -20.92
N GLY A 244 42.50 -15.05 -20.32
CA GLY A 244 41.16 -15.25 -20.85
C GLY A 244 40.68 -16.68 -20.61
N ALA A 245 39.36 -16.83 -20.55
CA ALA A 245 38.70 -18.11 -20.31
C ALA A 245 37.30 -18.16 -20.92
N LYS A 246 36.73 -19.38 -20.97
CA LYS A 246 35.29 -19.56 -21.18
C LYS A 246 34.68 -20.05 -19.88
N VAL A 247 33.81 -19.27 -19.29
CA VAL A 247 33.17 -19.57 -18.01
C VAL A 247 31.68 -19.79 -18.20
N HIS A 248 31.12 -20.70 -17.43
CA HIS A 248 29.67 -20.93 -17.42
C HIS A 248 28.99 -19.94 -16.47
N VAL A 249 28.08 -19.16 -17.00
CA VAL A 249 27.30 -18.16 -16.25
C VAL A 249 25.87 -18.66 -16.13
N PRO A 250 25.34 -18.87 -14.92
CA PRO A 250 23.94 -19.17 -14.72
C PRO A 250 23.08 -17.95 -15.10
N THR A 251 22.03 -18.20 -15.88
CA THR A 251 21.03 -17.17 -16.20
C THR A 251 19.61 -17.68 -15.88
N PRO A 252 18.60 -16.82 -15.80
CA PRO A 252 17.24 -17.26 -15.50
C PRO A 252 16.69 -18.33 -16.43
N ASP A 253 17.08 -18.33 -17.71
CA ASP A 253 16.61 -19.33 -18.69
C ASP A 253 17.47 -20.60 -18.67
N ALA A 254 18.77 -20.43 -18.92
CA ALA A 254 19.74 -21.52 -18.99
C ALA A 254 21.16 -20.96 -18.84
N ALA A 255 22.10 -21.78 -18.38
CA ALA A 255 23.50 -21.37 -18.31
C ALA A 255 24.06 -21.03 -19.71
N VAL A 256 24.83 -19.95 -19.80
CA VAL A 256 25.47 -19.51 -21.03
C VAL A 256 26.99 -19.53 -20.87
N ASN A 257 27.70 -19.81 -21.96
CA ASN A 257 29.15 -19.71 -21.99
C ASN A 257 29.55 -18.26 -22.27
N LEU A 258 30.20 -17.62 -21.30
CA LEU A 258 30.74 -16.28 -21.43
C LEU A 258 32.25 -16.37 -21.68
N LYS A 259 32.74 -15.63 -22.67
CA LYS A 259 34.17 -15.46 -22.89
C LYS A 259 34.67 -14.33 -21.99
N VAL A 260 35.60 -14.63 -21.09
CA VAL A 260 36.41 -13.67 -20.36
C VAL A 260 37.54 -13.21 -21.30
N PRO A 261 37.66 -11.89 -21.61
CA PRO A 261 38.76 -11.39 -22.42
C PRO A 261 40.09 -11.57 -21.72
N GLU A 262 41.19 -11.64 -22.50
CA GLU A 262 42.54 -11.61 -21.94
C GLU A 262 42.77 -10.24 -21.26
N ARG A 263 43.52 -10.25 -20.15
CA ARG A 263 43.86 -9.08 -19.34
C ARG A 263 42.64 -8.33 -18.78
N THR A 264 41.57 -9.10 -18.51
CA THR A 264 40.37 -8.57 -17.82
C THR A 264 40.73 -7.98 -16.46
N GLN A 265 40.24 -6.79 -16.17
CA GLN A 265 40.40 -6.13 -14.88
C GLN A 265 39.21 -6.38 -13.97
N SER A 266 39.43 -6.33 -12.65
CA SER A 266 38.34 -6.42 -11.66
C SER A 266 37.35 -5.28 -11.83
N GLY A 267 36.06 -5.59 -11.77
CA GLY A 267 34.99 -4.62 -12.00
C GLY A 267 34.65 -4.39 -13.48
N GLN A 268 35.39 -4.98 -14.44
CA GLN A 268 35.00 -4.93 -15.85
C GLN A 268 33.66 -5.61 -16.07
N VAL A 269 32.77 -4.98 -16.86
CA VAL A 269 31.38 -5.42 -17.04
C VAL A 269 31.14 -5.91 -18.46
N VAL A 270 30.47 -7.04 -18.56
CA VAL A 270 29.97 -7.57 -19.84
C VAL A 270 28.45 -7.69 -19.78
N ARG A 271 27.78 -7.13 -20.77
CA ARG A 271 26.31 -7.16 -20.90
C ARG A 271 25.86 -8.35 -21.74
N LEU A 272 25.01 -9.19 -21.19
CA LEU A 272 24.31 -10.26 -21.88
C LEU A 272 22.87 -9.83 -22.13
N ARG A 273 22.57 -9.46 -23.37
CA ARG A 273 21.26 -8.93 -23.77
C ARG A 273 20.16 -9.96 -23.62
N GLY A 274 19.02 -9.53 -23.05
CA GLY A 274 17.83 -10.34 -22.88
C GLY A 274 17.99 -11.50 -21.88
N LYS A 275 19.02 -11.46 -21.00
CA LYS A 275 19.27 -12.48 -19.97
C LYS A 275 18.93 -12.01 -18.57
N GLY A 276 18.22 -10.90 -18.44
CA GLY A 276 17.64 -10.42 -17.20
C GLY A 276 16.28 -11.05 -16.89
N VAL A 277 15.47 -10.36 -16.12
CA VAL A 277 14.13 -10.81 -15.69
C VAL A 277 13.16 -10.75 -16.85
N ALA A 278 12.51 -11.88 -17.16
CA ALA A 278 11.44 -11.94 -18.15
C ALA A 278 10.08 -11.78 -17.46
N ARG A 279 9.32 -10.76 -17.86
CA ARG A 279 7.94 -10.56 -17.40
C ARG A 279 6.95 -10.76 -18.55
N LYS A 280 5.77 -11.29 -18.23
CA LYS A 280 4.70 -11.48 -19.22
C LYS A 280 4.34 -10.13 -19.88
N GLY A 281 4.42 -10.09 -21.22
CA GLY A 281 4.03 -8.91 -22.00
C GLY A 281 5.10 -7.81 -22.08
N ARG A 282 6.34 -8.06 -21.65
CA ARG A 282 7.48 -7.14 -21.80
C ARG A 282 8.70 -7.90 -22.34
N SER A 283 9.63 -7.15 -22.97
CA SER A 283 10.94 -7.70 -23.29
C SER A 283 11.70 -8.03 -22.00
N ALA A 284 12.47 -9.11 -22.01
CA ALA A 284 13.35 -9.42 -20.90
C ALA A 284 14.39 -8.31 -20.72
N GLY A 285 14.77 -8.04 -19.48
CA GLY A 285 15.91 -7.20 -19.15
C GLY A 285 17.24 -7.83 -19.55
N ASP A 286 18.33 -7.20 -19.18
CA ASP A 286 19.70 -7.67 -19.49
C ASP A 286 20.38 -8.19 -18.23
N LEU A 287 21.44 -9.00 -18.45
CA LEU A 287 22.33 -9.43 -17.37
C LEU A 287 23.68 -8.74 -17.53
N TYR A 288 24.09 -7.98 -16.52
CA TYR A 288 25.37 -7.34 -16.41
C TYR A 288 26.27 -8.20 -15.54
N VAL A 289 27.31 -8.77 -16.15
CA VAL A 289 28.30 -9.61 -15.45
C VAL A 289 29.52 -8.78 -15.11
N HIS A 290 29.75 -8.59 -13.81
CA HIS A 290 30.89 -7.90 -13.26
C HIS A 290 31.97 -8.93 -12.91
N PHE A 291 33.12 -8.86 -13.53
CA PHE A 291 34.22 -9.76 -13.22
C PHE A 291 34.89 -9.35 -11.89
N MET A 292 34.89 -10.26 -10.93
CA MET A 292 35.51 -10.09 -9.62
C MET A 292 36.70 -11.02 -9.51
N ILE A 293 37.91 -10.48 -9.59
CA ILE A 293 39.11 -11.30 -9.52
C ILE A 293 39.28 -11.81 -8.08
N HIS A 294 39.31 -13.14 -7.95
CA HIS A 294 39.49 -13.83 -6.69
C HIS A 294 40.98 -14.21 -6.52
N ILE A 295 41.58 -13.67 -5.48
CA ILE A 295 42.98 -13.94 -5.14
C ILE A 295 43.05 -15.22 -4.31
N PRO A 296 44.01 -16.15 -4.58
CA PRO A 296 44.16 -17.35 -3.77
C PRO A 296 44.59 -16.96 -2.34
N THR A 297 44.01 -17.65 -1.35
CA THR A 297 44.29 -17.40 0.08
C THR A 297 45.23 -18.43 0.73
N GLY A 298 45.76 -19.40 -0.05
CA GLY A 298 46.68 -20.40 0.45
C GLY A 298 48.06 -19.81 0.77
N GLU A 299 48.71 -20.32 1.82
CA GLU A 299 50.05 -19.88 2.26
C GLU A 299 51.10 -20.00 1.16
N ASP A 300 50.99 -21.03 0.31
CA ASP A 300 51.90 -21.29 -0.81
C ASP A 300 51.84 -20.27 -1.96
N ALA A 301 50.81 -19.39 -1.94
CA ALA A 301 50.64 -18.38 -2.98
C ALA A 301 51.51 -17.10 -2.74
N GLY A 302 52.06 -16.92 -1.55
CA GLY A 302 52.77 -15.69 -1.16
C GLY A 302 53.89 -15.33 -2.13
N GLU A 303 54.85 -16.26 -2.38
CA GLU A 303 55.96 -16.02 -3.28
C GLU A 303 55.53 -15.62 -4.71
N LEU A 304 54.43 -16.20 -5.20
CA LEU A 304 53.90 -15.87 -6.53
C LEU A 304 53.26 -14.47 -6.55
N VAL A 305 52.59 -14.08 -5.47
CA VAL A 305 52.01 -12.76 -5.31
C VAL A 305 53.09 -11.69 -5.22
N ASP A 306 54.19 -11.95 -4.49
CA ASP A 306 55.35 -11.05 -4.39
C ASP A 306 56.01 -10.82 -5.77
N ARG A 307 56.18 -11.88 -6.57
CA ARG A 307 56.65 -11.77 -7.95
C ARG A 307 55.71 -10.99 -8.87
N LEU A 308 54.39 -11.11 -8.67
CA LEU A 308 53.41 -10.29 -9.39
C LEU A 308 53.51 -8.82 -9.01
N ALA A 309 53.79 -8.52 -7.74
CA ALA A 309 53.95 -7.15 -7.27
C ALA A 309 55.21 -6.48 -7.90
N GLU A 310 56.33 -7.24 -8.09
CA GLU A 310 57.51 -6.75 -8.78
C GLU A 310 57.24 -6.37 -10.26
N LEU A 311 56.31 -7.07 -10.89
CA LEU A 311 55.89 -6.80 -12.30
C LEU A 311 54.91 -5.64 -12.43
N GLN A 312 54.39 -5.12 -11.33
CA GLN A 312 53.46 -4.00 -11.30
C GLN A 312 54.03 -2.81 -10.51
N PRO A 313 55.02 -2.09 -11.06
CA PRO A 313 55.72 -1.02 -10.34
C PRO A 313 54.89 0.24 -10.14
N ASP A 314 53.82 0.43 -10.91
CA ASP A 314 52.98 1.59 -10.81
C ASP A 314 51.93 1.46 -9.69
N ASP A 315 51.77 2.51 -8.90
CA ASP A 315 50.67 2.57 -7.92
C ASP A 315 49.32 2.68 -8.65
N PRO A 316 48.43 1.68 -8.51
CA PRO A 316 47.15 1.70 -9.18
C PRO A 316 46.20 2.82 -8.68
N ARG A 317 46.58 3.52 -7.59
CA ARG A 317 45.81 4.60 -6.98
C ARG A 317 46.30 6.00 -7.36
N LYS A 318 47.33 6.12 -8.21
CA LYS A 318 47.97 7.40 -8.55
C LYS A 318 46.99 8.45 -9.13
N ASP A 319 45.93 7.99 -9.78
CA ASP A 319 44.94 8.84 -10.43
C ASP A 319 43.69 9.08 -9.55
N ILE A 320 43.67 8.60 -8.30
CA ILE A 320 42.56 8.86 -7.36
C ILE A 320 42.81 10.25 -6.76
N GLY A 321 42.14 11.25 -7.31
CA GLY A 321 42.08 12.62 -6.80
C GLY A 321 40.65 13.03 -6.39
N PHE A 322 40.56 14.05 -5.50
CA PHE A 322 39.32 14.73 -5.20
C PHE A 322 39.28 16.07 -5.91
#